data_a5acee76f3e1bb8d5fab5d66ace4740d
#
_entry.id   a5acee76f3e1bb8d5fab5d66ace4740d
#
_cell.length_a   1.000
_cell.length_b   1.000
_cell.length_c   1.000
_cell.angle_alpha   90.00
_cell.angle_beta   90.00
_cell.angle_gamma   90.00
#
_symmetry.space_group_name_H-M   'P 1'
#
loop_
_entity.id
_entity.type
_entity.pdbx_description
1 polymer ?
#
loop_
_entity_poly.entity_id
_entity_poly.type
_entity_poly.pdbx_seq_one_letter_code
_entity_poly.pdbx_strand_id
1 'polypeptide(L)'
;MPVLGADNGLSLYDMIGLDYDDPQWEKLLDQMTYDEMVSLVGDAFHWTMPVKSIEAPGSRDENGPQGLTASLLGSDATQMDATAFTSEDVMAATFNVDLMAEIGKVIGNNCLSAEVAVLYGPGNNIHRTPYGGRNFEYYSEDGFLSGKMSAAEVEQIQAKGVHVVMKHFALNDCEQDRIGLGVWVGEQAAREIYLKAFQAPFEDGNANGTMVAYTRWGCIWSGGNKGLMSGIMRGEWGSQGLTITDNVLTTYVNGVDGILAGVSTFDAMLPYVTNQLADYENDPVVVTALREASHHTLYAVVHSVAMNGVGEDTTINLTRPVVLTVLQAGYIIFGILFVVSLVLFILRRRKFMQSPEYLEFKALKAQRKQQS
;
A
#
# COMPACT_ATOMS: atom_id res chain seq x y z
N MET A 1 6.69 -7.55 26.10
CA MET A 1 7.37 -7.52 24.79
C MET A 1 7.01 -8.80 24.06
N PRO A 2 6.46 -8.76 22.85
CA PRO A 2 6.25 -9.96 22.04
C PRO A 2 7.57 -10.70 21.75
N VAL A 3 7.49 -12.00 21.51
CA VAL A 3 8.63 -12.80 21.09
C VAL A 3 8.92 -12.54 19.62
N LEU A 4 10.18 -12.41 19.23
CA LEU A 4 10.63 -12.20 17.86
C LEU A 4 11.80 -13.15 17.54
N GLY A 5 11.88 -13.62 16.30
CA GLY A 5 12.99 -14.43 15.81
C GLY A 5 13.10 -15.82 16.44
N ALA A 6 11.97 -16.38 16.91
CA ALA A 6 11.93 -17.75 17.40
C ALA A 6 12.11 -18.75 16.24
N ASP A 7 12.55 -19.97 16.56
CA ASP A 7 12.62 -21.08 15.61
C ASP A 7 11.56 -22.14 16.02
N ASN A 8 10.34 -21.96 15.53
CA ASN A 8 9.22 -22.87 15.79
C ASN A 8 9.00 -23.88 14.64
N GLY A 9 9.73 -23.74 13.53
CA GLY A 9 9.67 -24.64 12.39
C GLY A 9 8.36 -24.58 11.60
N LEU A 10 7.62 -23.44 11.68
CA LEU A 10 6.37 -23.23 10.97
C LEU A 10 6.59 -22.40 9.70
N SER A 11 5.77 -22.66 8.70
CA SER A 11 5.66 -21.87 7.47
C SER A 11 4.26 -21.29 7.34
N LEU A 12 4.07 -20.30 6.45
CA LEU A 12 2.74 -19.77 6.20
C LEU A 12 1.79 -20.84 5.62
N TYR A 13 2.33 -21.86 4.93
CA TYR A 13 1.56 -23.00 4.45
C TYR A 13 0.81 -23.74 5.57
N ASP A 14 1.40 -23.85 6.77
CA ASP A 14 0.79 -24.51 7.92
C ASP A 14 -0.45 -23.78 8.46
N MET A 15 -0.66 -22.54 8.03
CA MET A 15 -1.81 -21.71 8.45
C MET A 15 -3.02 -21.87 7.50
N ILE A 16 -2.89 -22.63 6.41
CA ILE A 16 -4.01 -22.82 5.45
C ILE A 16 -5.19 -23.49 6.14
N GLY A 17 -6.35 -22.83 6.07
CA GLY A 17 -7.61 -23.32 6.65
C GLY A 17 -7.76 -23.11 8.14
N LEU A 18 -6.83 -22.42 8.80
CA LEU A 18 -6.97 -22.01 10.18
C LEU A 18 -7.75 -20.71 10.31
N ASP A 19 -8.58 -20.61 11.33
CA ASP A 19 -9.26 -19.37 11.70
C ASP A 19 -8.26 -18.31 12.16
N TYR A 20 -8.65 -17.02 12.08
CA TYR A 20 -7.81 -15.90 12.49
C TYR A 20 -7.31 -16.01 13.93
N ASP A 21 -8.16 -16.50 14.85
CA ASP A 21 -7.85 -16.61 16.27
C ASP A 21 -7.17 -17.95 16.66
N ASP A 22 -6.76 -18.78 15.67
CA ASP A 22 -6.08 -20.05 15.98
C ASP A 22 -4.72 -19.76 16.65
N PRO A 23 -4.40 -20.42 17.79
CA PRO A 23 -3.16 -20.16 18.52
C PRO A 23 -1.87 -20.52 17.77
N GLN A 24 -1.93 -21.19 16.62
CA GLN A 24 -0.76 -21.43 15.79
C GLN A 24 -0.23 -20.14 15.15
N TRP A 25 -1.11 -19.16 14.89
CA TRP A 25 -0.70 -17.86 14.39
C TRP A 25 0.32 -17.17 15.30
N GLU A 26 0.11 -17.24 16.63
CA GLU A 26 1.06 -16.67 17.60
C GLU A 26 2.46 -17.29 17.46
N LYS A 27 2.54 -18.60 17.26
CA LYS A 27 3.82 -19.30 17.09
C LYS A 27 4.48 -18.95 15.75
N LEU A 28 3.70 -18.81 14.68
CA LEU A 28 4.22 -18.38 13.38
C LEU A 28 4.79 -16.95 13.48
N LEU A 29 4.02 -16.04 14.06
CA LEU A 29 4.43 -14.64 14.20
C LEU A 29 5.64 -14.47 15.13
N ASP A 30 5.85 -15.35 16.11
CA ASP A 30 7.05 -15.38 16.96
C ASP A 30 8.35 -15.62 16.16
N GLN A 31 8.27 -16.24 14.98
CA GLN A 31 9.43 -16.48 14.11
C GLN A 31 9.88 -15.24 13.35
N MET A 32 8.97 -14.29 13.12
CA MET A 32 9.29 -13.07 12.38
C MET A 32 10.26 -12.18 13.15
N THR A 33 11.19 -11.60 12.42
CA THR A 33 12.05 -10.53 12.96
C THR A 33 11.35 -9.18 12.90
N TYR A 34 11.84 -8.22 13.67
CA TYR A 34 11.31 -6.85 13.62
C TYR A 34 11.42 -6.25 12.21
N ASP A 35 12.58 -6.42 11.56
CA ASP A 35 12.84 -5.89 10.23
C ASP A 35 11.90 -6.51 9.16
N GLU A 36 11.59 -7.80 9.27
CA GLU A 36 10.63 -8.46 8.38
C GLU A 36 9.22 -7.90 8.55
N MET A 37 8.77 -7.65 9.77
CA MET A 37 7.48 -7.01 10.03
C MET A 37 7.45 -5.57 9.50
N VAL A 38 8.52 -4.79 9.72
CA VAL A 38 8.65 -3.42 9.19
C VAL A 38 8.59 -3.42 7.66
N SER A 39 9.29 -4.37 7.01
CA SER A 39 9.25 -4.48 5.55
C SER A 39 7.87 -4.90 5.03
N LEU A 40 7.26 -5.94 5.62
CA LEU A 40 5.93 -6.42 5.24
C LEU A 40 4.88 -5.30 5.33
N VAL A 41 4.94 -4.49 6.38
CA VAL A 41 3.96 -3.43 6.66
C VAL A 41 4.27 -2.15 5.89
N GLY A 42 5.55 -1.78 5.77
CA GLY A 42 5.96 -0.45 5.30
C GLY A 42 6.39 -0.33 3.84
N ASP A 43 6.66 -1.44 3.13
CA ASP A 43 7.18 -1.45 1.76
C ASP A 43 6.17 -2.00 0.72
N ALA A 44 4.89 -1.94 1.01
CA ALA A 44 3.83 -2.60 0.23
C ALA A 44 3.36 -1.80 -1.01
N PHE A 45 4.26 -1.28 -1.83
CA PHE A 45 3.89 -0.52 -3.04
C PHE A 45 3.47 -1.43 -4.20
N HIS A 46 2.15 -1.55 -4.44
CA HIS A 46 1.56 -2.48 -5.42
C HIS A 46 2.10 -3.91 -5.31
N TRP A 47 2.50 -4.27 -4.11
CA TRP A 47 3.13 -5.54 -3.81
C TRP A 47 3.02 -5.88 -2.33
N THR A 48 2.61 -7.10 -2.01
CA THR A 48 2.74 -7.62 -0.64
C THR A 48 4.11 -8.29 -0.50
N MET A 49 4.90 -7.83 0.46
CA MET A 49 6.29 -8.28 0.62
C MET A 49 6.38 -9.73 1.09
N PRO A 50 7.31 -10.52 0.56
CA PRO A 50 7.57 -11.88 1.07
C PRO A 50 8.26 -11.83 2.44
N VAL A 51 8.01 -12.86 3.27
CA VAL A 51 8.66 -13.00 4.58
C VAL A 51 9.41 -14.32 4.65
N LYS A 52 10.72 -14.23 4.75
CA LYS A 52 11.61 -15.41 4.65
C LYS A 52 11.54 -16.34 5.86
N SER A 53 11.47 -15.79 7.07
CA SER A 53 11.48 -16.58 8.31
C SER A 53 10.29 -17.54 8.45
N ILE A 54 9.22 -17.29 7.69
CA ILE A 54 7.98 -18.09 7.71
C ILE A 54 7.59 -18.60 6.32
N GLU A 55 8.51 -18.56 5.36
CA GLU A 55 8.31 -18.97 3.97
C GLU A 55 7.02 -18.40 3.34
N ALA A 56 6.68 -17.14 3.70
CA ALA A 56 5.51 -16.46 3.13
C ALA A 56 5.85 -15.86 1.77
N PRO A 57 5.08 -16.18 0.69
CA PRO A 57 5.32 -15.62 -0.63
C PRO A 57 4.96 -14.13 -0.66
N GLY A 58 5.61 -13.37 -1.55
CA GLY A 58 5.12 -12.08 -1.97
C GLY A 58 4.01 -12.20 -3.01
N SER A 59 3.22 -11.15 -3.16
CA SER A 59 2.15 -11.12 -4.16
C SER A 59 2.10 -9.80 -4.90
N ARG A 60 1.50 -9.85 -6.08
CA ARG A 60 1.20 -8.68 -6.89
C ARG A 60 -0.15 -8.12 -6.51
N ASP A 61 -0.21 -6.80 -6.34
CA ASP A 61 -1.40 -6.05 -5.95
C ASP A 61 -1.67 -4.98 -7.02
N GLU A 62 -2.91 -4.86 -7.53
CA GLU A 62 -3.20 -3.97 -8.64
C GLU A 62 -4.55 -3.24 -8.51
N ASN A 63 -4.67 -2.10 -9.21
CA ASN A 63 -5.92 -1.35 -9.29
C ASN A 63 -6.96 -2.04 -10.18
N GLY A 64 -8.23 -1.76 -9.91
CA GLY A 64 -9.26 -2.27 -10.77
C GLY A 64 -10.72 -1.96 -10.45
N PRO A 65 -11.12 -0.68 -10.24
CA PRO A 65 -12.53 -0.35 -10.05
C PRO A 65 -13.42 -0.69 -11.24
N GLN A 66 -12.93 -0.48 -12.47
CA GLN A 66 -13.65 -0.82 -13.71
C GLN A 66 -12.99 -1.99 -14.46
N GLY A 67 -12.55 -2.99 -13.73
CA GLY A 67 -11.73 -4.07 -14.21
C GLY A 67 -10.25 -3.84 -13.96
N LEU A 68 -9.50 -4.93 -13.96
CA LEU A 68 -8.07 -4.91 -13.63
C LEU A 68 -7.30 -3.93 -14.52
N THR A 69 -6.59 -3.01 -13.89
CA THR A 69 -5.73 -2.04 -14.58
C THR A 69 -4.32 -2.11 -14.01
N ALA A 70 -3.36 -1.95 -14.89
CA ALA A 70 -1.98 -1.93 -14.51
C ALA A 70 -1.58 -0.67 -13.76
N SER A 71 -0.67 -0.82 -12.81
CA SER A 71 0.01 0.30 -12.17
C SER A 71 0.78 1.12 -13.20
N LEU A 72 0.79 2.45 -13.01
CA LEU A 72 1.61 3.40 -13.80
C LEU A 72 3.09 3.03 -13.85
N LEU A 73 3.58 2.31 -12.85
CA LEU A 73 4.98 1.87 -12.71
C LEU A 73 5.14 0.35 -12.85
N GLY A 74 4.04 -0.38 -13.05
CA GLY A 74 4.06 -1.82 -13.28
C GLY A 74 4.61 -2.13 -14.67
N SER A 75 5.72 -2.85 -14.71
CA SER A 75 6.43 -3.20 -15.94
C SER A 75 5.61 -4.06 -16.91
N ASP A 76 4.59 -4.75 -16.42
CA ASP A 76 3.85 -5.76 -17.19
C ASP A 76 2.41 -5.34 -17.55
N ALA A 77 2.11 -4.07 -17.35
CA ALA A 77 0.81 -3.47 -17.66
C ALA A 77 0.29 -3.78 -19.07
N THR A 78 1.18 -3.85 -20.03
CA THR A 78 0.87 -4.11 -21.44
C THR A 78 0.60 -5.59 -21.71
N GLN A 79 0.81 -6.48 -20.75
CA GLN A 79 0.61 -7.93 -20.89
C GLN A 79 -0.66 -8.44 -20.22
N MET A 80 -1.40 -7.57 -19.52
CA MET A 80 -2.67 -7.98 -18.91
C MET A 80 -3.79 -7.95 -19.95
N ASP A 81 -4.22 -9.13 -20.38
CA ASP A 81 -5.40 -9.30 -21.21
C ASP A 81 -6.66 -9.25 -20.33
N ALA A 82 -6.95 -8.05 -19.82
CA ALA A 82 -8.04 -7.80 -18.88
C ALA A 82 -9.20 -7.08 -19.56
N THR A 83 -10.42 -7.39 -19.11
CA THR A 83 -11.64 -6.75 -19.57
C THR A 83 -11.77 -5.36 -18.95
N ALA A 84 -11.92 -4.32 -19.78
CA ALA A 84 -12.30 -2.99 -19.34
C ALA A 84 -13.83 -2.88 -19.33
N PHE A 85 -14.39 -2.53 -18.17
CA PHE A 85 -15.80 -2.27 -18.00
C PHE A 85 -16.12 -0.78 -18.12
N THR A 86 -17.41 -0.45 -18.15
CA THR A 86 -17.88 0.92 -18.03
C THR A 86 -17.59 1.49 -16.63
N SER A 87 -17.89 2.78 -16.43
CA SER A 87 -17.77 3.40 -15.12
C SER A 87 -18.74 2.79 -14.09
N GLU A 88 -18.36 2.79 -12.82
CA GLU A 88 -19.15 2.17 -11.74
C GLU A 88 -20.54 2.80 -11.58
N ASP A 89 -20.68 4.11 -11.81
CA ASP A 89 -21.98 4.79 -11.80
C ASP A 89 -22.93 4.27 -12.88
N VAL A 90 -22.42 3.96 -14.06
CA VAL A 90 -23.21 3.33 -15.15
C VAL A 90 -23.57 1.88 -14.79
N MET A 91 -22.63 1.13 -14.17
CA MET A 91 -22.92 -0.20 -13.69
C MET A 91 -24.04 -0.17 -12.63
N ALA A 92 -23.95 0.73 -11.65
CA ALA A 92 -24.94 0.88 -10.60
C ALA A 92 -26.30 1.36 -11.12
N ALA A 93 -26.34 2.19 -12.17
CA ALA A 93 -27.57 2.66 -12.82
C ALA A 93 -28.39 1.51 -13.46
N THR A 94 -27.84 0.31 -13.58
CA THR A 94 -28.60 -0.88 -14.00
C THR A 94 -29.53 -1.39 -12.93
N PHE A 95 -29.31 -1.08 -11.65
CA PHE A 95 -30.00 -1.63 -10.47
C PHE A 95 -30.03 -3.18 -10.46
N ASN A 96 -29.03 -3.81 -11.07
CA ASN A 96 -28.98 -5.25 -11.29
C ASN A 96 -27.76 -5.88 -10.57
N VAL A 97 -28.02 -6.40 -9.38
CA VAL A 97 -26.98 -7.06 -8.56
C VAL A 97 -26.46 -8.34 -9.19
N ASP A 98 -27.30 -9.08 -9.96
CA ASP A 98 -26.86 -10.30 -10.64
C ASP A 98 -25.84 -9.97 -11.74
N LEU A 99 -26.03 -8.84 -12.44
CA LEU A 99 -25.06 -8.35 -13.41
C LEU A 99 -23.74 -7.96 -12.74
N MET A 100 -23.79 -7.33 -11.56
CA MET A 100 -22.60 -7.01 -10.78
C MET A 100 -21.85 -8.26 -10.35
N ALA A 101 -22.56 -9.31 -9.95
CA ALA A 101 -21.95 -10.60 -9.65
C ALA A 101 -21.23 -11.20 -10.87
N GLU A 102 -21.81 -11.12 -12.07
CA GLU A 102 -21.14 -11.58 -13.30
C GLU A 102 -19.90 -10.73 -13.65
N ILE A 103 -19.96 -9.40 -13.45
CA ILE A 103 -18.80 -8.52 -13.60
C ILE A 103 -17.69 -8.92 -12.62
N GLY A 104 -18.02 -9.14 -11.35
CA GLY A 104 -17.08 -9.59 -10.32
C GLY A 104 -16.38 -10.91 -10.68
N LYS A 105 -17.13 -11.88 -11.26
CA LYS A 105 -16.53 -13.14 -11.76
C LYS A 105 -15.50 -12.89 -12.85
N VAL A 106 -15.77 -11.98 -13.78
CA VAL A 106 -14.82 -11.67 -14.87
C VAL A 106 -13.60 -10.96 -14.32
N ILE A 107 -13.77 -9.97 -13.43
CA ILE A 107 -12.66 -9.26 -12.78
C ILE A 107 -11.78 -10.26 -12.00
N GLY A 108 -12.38 -11.13 -11.18
CA GLY A 108 -11.67 -12.16 -10.44
C GLY A 108 -10.90 -13.13 -11.33
N ASN A 109 -11.48 -13.53 -12.47
CA ASN A 109 -10.77 -14.37 -13.47
C ASN A 109 -9.60 -13.62 -14.12
N ASN A 110 -9.74 -12.32 -14.41
CA ASN A 110 -8.66 -11.50 -14.93
C ASN A 110 -7.51 -11.38 -13.90
N CYS A 111 -7.84 -11.19 -12.62
CA CYS A 111 -6.86 -11.19 -11.53
C CYS A 111 -6.10 -12.51 -11.43
N LEU A 112 -6.82 -13.65 -11.50
CA LEU A 112 -6.20 -14.98 -11.54
C LEU A 112 -5.22 -15.13 -12.71
N SER A 113 -5.64 -14.74 -13.91
CA SER A 113 -4.81 -14.82 -15.12
C SER A 113 -3.57 -13.93 -15.05
N ALA A 114 -3.66 -12.81 -14.33
CA ALA A 114 -2.58 -11.85 -14.16
C ALA A 114 -1.75 -12.10 -12.88
N GLU A 115 -2.03 -13.17 -12.13
CA GLU A 115 -1.38 -13.49 -10.83
C GLU A 115 -1.49 -12.35 -9.80
N VAL A 116 -2.63 -11.64 -9.81
CA VAL A 116 -2.93 -10.55 -8.86
C VAL A 116 -3.68 -11.11 -7.66
N ALA A 117 -3.09 -10.98 -6.48
CA ALA A 117 -3.65 -11.51 -5.24
C ALA A 117 -4.49 -10.48 -4.46
N VAL A 118 -4.17 -9.19 -4.61
CA VAL A 118 -4.92 -8.09 -3.97
C VAL A 118 -5.40 -7.11 -5.04
N LEU A 119 -6.71 -6.84 -5.06
CA LEU A 119 -7.33 -5.87 -5.95
C LEU A 119 -7.66 -4.58 -5.22
N TYR A 120 -7.12 -3.44 -5.69
CA TYR A 120 -7.41 -2.10 -5.21
C TYR A 120 -8.69 -1.56 -5.87
N GLY A 121 -9.80 -1.89 -5.31
CA GLY A 121 -11.16 -1.61 -5.77
C GLY A 121 -12.15 -2.59 -5.14
N PRO A 122 -13.46 -2.43 -5.43
CA PRO A 122 -14.09 -1.31 -6.11
C PRO A 122 -14.06 0.00 -5.32
N GLY A 123 -14.54 1.09 -5.95
CA GLY A 123 -14.68 2.39 -5.32
C GLY A 123 -16.03 2.54 -4.63
N ASN A 124 -16.03 2.85 -3.31
CA ASN A 124 -17.24 2.87 -2.50
C ASN A 124 -17.60 4.25 -1.93
N ASN A 125 -16.90 5.32 -2.33
CA ASN A 125 -17.26 6.65 -1.86
C ASN A 125 -18.56 7.14 -2.49
N ILE A 126 -19.19 8.13 -1.84
CA ILE A 126 -20.49 8.65 -2.25
C ILE A 126 -20.32 9.83 -3.22
N HIS A 127 -21.13 9.88 -4.26
CA HIS A 127 -21.28 11.03 -5.15
C HIS A 127 -21.90 12.19 -4.37
N ARG A 128 -21.10 13.08 -3.83
CA ARG A 128 -21.59 14.24 -3.11
C ARG A 128 -21.84 15.44 -4.00
N THR A 129 -21.03 15.59 -5.04
CA THR A 129 -21.15 16.63 -6.04
C THR A 129 -20.99 16.05 -7.43
N PRO A 130 -21.74 16.52 -8.44
CA PRO A 130 -21.53 16.09 -9.83
C PRO A 130 -20.14 16.45 -10.38
N TYR A 131 -19.43 17.35 -9.74
CA TYR A 131 -18.08 17.76 -10.11
C TYR A 131 -16.99 16.94 -9.39
N GLY A 132 -17.33 15.88 -8.70
CA GLY A 132 -16.35 14.96 -8.08
C GLY A 132 -15.46 14.35 -9.15
N GLY A 133 -14.14 14.56 -9.06
CA GLY A 133 -13.18 14.15 -10.10
C GLY A 133 -13.08 12.64 -10.31
N ARG A 134 -13.60 11.84 -9.37
CA ARG A 134 -13.57 10.37 -9.39
C ARG A 134 -14.96 9.72 -9.26
N ASN A 135 -16.05 10.47 -9.53
CA ASN A 135 -17.39 9.88 -9.49
C ASN A 135 -17.54 8.67 -10.41
N PHE A 136 -16.79 8.59 -11.50
CA PHE A 136 -16.76 7.45 -12.40
C PHE A 136 -16.24 6.15 -11.76
N GLU A 137 -15.48 6.25 -10.67
CA GLU A 137 -14.98 5.11 -9.88
C GLU A 137 -15.89 4.74 -8.71
N TYR A 138 -17.02 5.40 -8.54
CA TYR A 138 -17.95 5.22 -7.43
C TYR A 138 -19.36 4.93 -7.94
N TYR A 139 -20.08 4.07 -7.25
CA TYR A 139 -21.37 3.55 -7.75
C TYR A 139 -22.49 4.59 -7.76
N SER A 140 -22.68 5.39 -6.69
CA SER A 140 -23.85 6.23 -6.53
C SER A 140 -23.71 7.31 -5.47
N GLU A 141 -24.67 8.24 -5.43
CA GLU A 141 -24.93 9.13 -4.29
C GLU A 141 -25.64 8.41 -3.12
N ASP A 142 -26.24 7.24 -3.37
CA ASP A 142 -26.96 6.44 -2.40
C ASP A 142 -26.06 5.34 -1.82
N GLY A 143 -25.82 5.40 -0.50
CA GLY A 143 -24.96 4.43 0.20
C GLY A 143 -25.54 3.01 0.21
N PHE A 144 -26.87 2.85 0.16
CA PHE A 144 -27.51 1.53 0.09
C PHE A 144 -27.30 0.90 -1.28
N LEU A 145 -27.58 1.63 -2.36
CA LEU A 145 -27.36 1.14 -3.73
C LEU A 145 -25.88 0.81 -3.94
N SER A 146 -24.98 1.74 -3.58
CA SER A 146 -23.53 1.51 -3.67
C SER A 146 -23.10 0.26 -2.93
N GLY A 147 -23.59 0.09 -1.69
CA GLY A 147 -23.26 -1.08 -0.87
C GLY A 147 -23.73 -2.40 -1.48
N LYS A 148 -24.95 -2.46 -2.02
CA LYS A 148 -25.48 -3.70 -2.63
C LYS A 148 -24.79 -4.07 -3.93
N MET A 149 -24.46 -3.08 -4.77
CA MET A 149 -23.72 -3.31 -6.01
C MET A 149 -22.30 -3.79 -5.70
N SER A 150 -21.62 -3.10 -4.80
CA SER A 150 -20.28 -3.48 -4.35
C SER A 150 -20.24 -4.86 -3.68
N ALA A 151 -21.22 -5.19 -2.84
CA ALA A 151 -21.26 -6.49 -2.17
C ALA A 151 -21.32 -7.65 -3.17
N ALA A 152 -22.18 -7.54 -4.19
CA ALA A 152 -22.30 -8.57 -5.22
C ALA A 152 -21.03 -8.74 -6.07
N GLU A 153 -20.34 -7.64 -6.37
CA GLU A 153 -19.08 -7.66 -7.11
C GLU A 153 -17.95 -8.26 -6.27
N VAL A 154 -17.77 -7.76 -5.03
CA VAL A 154 -16.72 -8.17 -4.09
C VAL A 154 -16.80 -9.67 -3.78
N GLU A 155 -18.01 -10.18 -3.49
CA GLU A 155 -18.22 -11.61 -3.22
C GLU A 155 -17.64 -12.49 -4.32
N GLN A 156 -17.90 -12.15 -5.58
CA GLN A 156 -17.50 -12.98 -6.71
C GLN A 156 -16.01 -12.82 -7.06
N ILE A 157 -15.40 -11.66 -6.81
CA ILE A 157 -13.95 -11.47 -6.93
C ILE A 157 -13.24 -12.32 -5.86
N GLN A 158 -13.69 -12.24 -4.61
CA GLN A 158 -13.08 -12.98 -3.50
C GLN A 158 -13.29 -14.49 -3.60
N ALA A 159 -14.41 -14.94 -4.21
CA ALA A 159 -14.64 -16.35 -4.52
C ALA A 159 -13.59 -16.97 -5.46
N LYS A 160 -12.75 -16.14 -6.11
CA LYS A 160 -11.60 -16.56 -6.91
C LYS A 160 -10.28 -16.59 -6.13
N GLY A 161 -10.30 -16.28 -4.84
CA GLY A 161 -9.10 -16.17 -4.01
C GLY A 161 -8.35 -14.85 -4.20
N VAL A 162 -9.01 -13.79 -4.68
CA VAL A 162 -8.44 -12.45 -4.78
C VAL A 162 -8.91 -11.62 -3.59
N HIS A 163 -7.98 -11.10 -2.80
CA HIS A 163 -8.33 -10.24 -1.70
C HIS A 163 -8.73 -8.84 -2.21
N VAL A 164 -9.89 -8.35 -1.79
CA VAL A 164 -10.44 -7.06 -2.22
C VAL A 164 -10.21 -6.00 -1.16
N VAL A 165 -9.64 -4.86 -1.55
CA VAL A 165 -9.51 -3.67 -0.69
C VAL A 165 -10.33 -2.53 -1.26
N MET A 166 -11.56 -2.39 -0.78
CA MET A 166 -12.49 -1.34 -1.22
C MET A 166 -11.97 0.05 -0.87
N LYS A 167 -12.18 1.01 -1.77
CA LYS A 167 -11.56 2.35 -1.63
C LYS A 167 -12.55 3.50 -1.82
N HIS A 168 -12.25 4.66 -1.25
CA HIS A 168 -11.18 4.97 -0.31
C HIS A 168 -11.79 5.19 1.07
N PHE A 169 -11.42 4.41 2.04
CA PHE A 169 -12.01 4.38 3.37
C PHE A 169 -11.33 5.42 4.29
N ALA A 170 -11.99 6.52 4.68
CA ALA A 170 -13.35 6.86 4.30
C ALA A 170 -13.44 8.37 3.97
N LEU A 171 -14.63 8.80 3.49
CA LEU A 171 -14.97 10.20 3.26
C LEU A 171 -14.17 10.88 2.13
N ASN A 172 -13.78 10.14 1.10
CA ASN A 172 -13.08 10.69 -0.08
C ASN A 172 -14.07 11.11 -1.17
N ASP A 173 -14.95 12.06 -0.85
CA ASP A 173 -16.01 12.53 -1.75
C ASP A 173 -15.60 13.77 -2.56
N CYS A 174 -14.35 14.22 -2.39
CA CYS A 174 -13.77 15.37 -3.09
C CYS A 174 -12.29 15.11 -3.37
N GLU A 175 -11.90 15.28 -4.64
CA GLU A 175 -10.52 15.09 -5.07
C GLU A 175 -9.65 16.34 -4.96
N GLN A 176 -10.28 17.51 -4.91
CA GLN A 176 -9.53 18.75 -4.78
C GLN A 176 -8.89 18.83 -3.38
N ASP A 177 -7.58 19.00 -3.37
CA ASP A 177 -6.76 19.10 -2.15
C ASP A 177 -6.95 17.93 -1.16
N ARG A 178 -7.30 16.73 -1.67
CA ARG A 178 -7.65 15.56 -0.86
C ARG A 178 -6.58 15.11 0.13
N ILE A 179 -5.29 15.40 -0.14
CA ILE A 179 -4.20 15.09 0.79
C ILE A 179 -4.31 16.00 2.01
N GLY A 180 -4.81 15.45 3.11
CA GLY A 180 -5.01 16.18 4.34
C GLY A 180 -6.30 17.00 4.43
N LEU A 181 -7.22 16.86 3.46
CA LEU A 181 -8.55 17.46 3.49
C LEU A 181 -9.31 17.02 4.76
N GLY A 182 -9.73 17.99 5.58
CA GLY A 182 -10.59 17.75 6.74
C GLY A 182 -12.06 17.71 6.35
N VAL A 183 -12.70 16.56 6.56
CA VAL A 183 -14.13 16.37 6.33
C VAL A 183 -14.85 16.40 7.67
N TRP A 184 -15.83 17.30 7.81
CA TRP A 184 -16.60 17.49 9.02
C TRP A 184 -18.01 16.94 8.84
N VAL A 185 -18.29 15.81 9.48
CA VAL A 185 -19.58 15.13 9.42
C VAL A 185 -19.89 14.52 10.79
N GLY A 186 -21.16 14.58 11.22
CA GLY A 186 -21.60 13.92 12.44
C GLY A 186 -21.64 12.40 12.26
N GLU A 187 -21.47 11.66 13.34
CA GLU A 187 -21.39 10.20 13.31
C GLU A 187 -22.62 9.54 12.67
N GLN A 188 -23.82 10.03 12.97
CA GLN A 188 -25.06 9.50 12.38
C GLN A 188 -25.03 9.60 10.84
N ALA A 189 -24.76 10.79 10.30
CA ALA A 189 -24.69 10.98 8.86
C ALA A 189 -23.54 10.19 8.23
N ALA A 190 -22.39 10.09 8.91
CA ALA A 190 -21.29 9.26 8.45
C ALA A 190 -21.70 7.80 8.31
N ARG A 191 -22.36 7.21 9.32
CA ARG A 191 -22.79 5.81 9.33
C ARG A 191 -23.92 5.52 8.36
N GLU A 192 -24.93 6.39 8.30
CA GLU A 192 -26.14 6.17 7.50
C GLU A 192 -25.93 6.41 5.99
N ILE A 193 -24.94 7.23 5.62
CA ILE A 193 -24.73 7.63 4.23
C ILE A 193 -23.34 7.14 3.74
N TYR A 194 -22.27 7.69 4.30
CA TYR A 194 -20.91 7.52 3.74
C TYR A 194 -20.33 6.14 4.02
N LEU A 195 -20.46 5.65 5.25
CA LEU A 195 -19.95 4.34 5.65
C LEU A 195 -20.87 3.20 5.23
N LYS A 196 -22.15 3.49 4.94
CA LYS A 196 -23.12 2.46 4.52
C LYS A 196 -22.71 1.74 3.24
N ALA A 197 -22.08 2.46 2.31
CA ALA A 197 -21.55 1.89 1.08
C ALA A 197 -20.41 0.87 1.31
N PHE A 198 -19.61 1.08 2.37
CA PHE A 198 -18.55 0.16 2.77
C PHE A 198 -19.06 -0.97 3.67
N GLN A 199 -20.05 -0.71 4.51
CA GLN A 199 -20.61 -1.68 5.45
C GLN A 199 -21.23 -2.89 4.75
N ALA A 200 -22.06 -2.67 3.74
CA ALA A 200 -22.79 -3.73 3.07
C ALA A 200 -21.89 -4.82 2.46
N PRO A 201 -20.76 -4.52 1.80
CA PRO A 201 -19.83 -5.55 1.35
C PRO A 201 -19.25 -6.43 2.47
N PHE A 202 -19.03 -5.91 3.69
CA PHE A 202 -18.63 -6.74 4.84
C PHE A 202 -19.77 -7.64 5.32
N GLU A 203 -21.01 -7.13 5.31
CA GLU A 203 -22.18 -7.88 5.78
C GLU A 203 -22.67 -8.92 4.76
N ASP A 204 -22.68 -8.57 3.47
CA ASP A 204 -23.34 -9.34 2.41
C ASP A 204 -22.34 -9.91 1.37
N GLY A 205 -21.11 -9.40 1.29
CA GLY A 205 -20.14 -9.71 0.22
C GLY A 205 -18.85 -10.39 0.69
N ASN A 206 -18.76 -10.79 1.94
CA ASN A 206 -17.56 -11.36 2.55
C ASN A 206 -16.31 -10.47 2.41
N ALA A 207 -16.46 -9.15 2.25
CA ALA A 207 -15.34 -8.24 2.21
C ALA A 207 -14.50 -8.33 3.48
N ASN A 208 -13.20 -8.22 3.33
CA ASN A 208 -12.28 -8.39 4.47
C ASN A 208 -11.16 -7.34 4.51
N GLY A 209 -11.26 -6.29 3.71
CA GLY A 209 -10.26 -5.24 3.67
C GLY A 209 -10.69 -3.94 3.00
N THR A 210 -9.94 -2.88 3.26
CA THR A 210 -10.16 -1.55 2.68
C THR A 210 -8.85 -0.87 2.33
N MET A 211 -8.92 0.07 1.38
CA MET A 211 -7.85 1.04 1.16
C MET A 211 -8.19 2.36 1.85
N VAL A 212 -7.29 2.81 2.71
CA VAL A 212 -7.47 4.00 3.54
C VAL A 212 -7.33 5.28 2.71
N ALA A 213 -8.27 6.20 2.89
CA ALA A 213 -8.26 7.48 2.19
C ALA A 213 -7.18 8.46 2.69
N TYR A 214 -6.83 9.44 1.84
CA TYR A 214 -5.96 10.57 2.22
C TYR A 214 -6.64 11.54 3.19
N THR A 215 -7.95 11.56 3.23
CA THR A 215 -8.77 12.50 3.96
C THR A 215 -8.66 12.33 5.47
N ARG A 216 -9.09 13.35 6.18
CA ARG A 216 -9.20 13.38 7.64
C ARG A 216 -10.67 13.45 8.04
N TRP A 217 -11.08 12.69 9.02
CA TRP A 217 -12.36 12.92 9.68
C TRP A 217 -12.12 13.95 10.79
N GLY A 218 -12.61 15.16 10.57
CA GLY A 218 -12.19 16.31 11.36
C GLY A 218 -10.69 16.60 11.19
N CYS A 219 -9.93 16.49 12.26
CA CYS A 219 -8.48 16.70 12.26
C CYS A 219 -7.65 15.42 12.20
N ILE A 220 -8.28 14.24 12.33
CA ILE A 220 -7.57 12.96 12.39
C ILE A 220 -7.57 12.32 11.02
N TRP A 221 -6.39 11.95 10.49
CA TRP A 221 -6.27 11.17 9.27
C TRP A 221 -7.06 9.85 9.40
N SER A 222 -7.78 9.45 8.33
CA SER A 222 -8.63 8.25 8.36
C SER A 222 -7.88 7.01 8.85
N GLY A 223 -6.64 6.79 8.40
CA GLY A 223 -5.81 5.66 8.83
C GLY A 223 -5.27 5.76 10.27
N GLY A 224 -5.19 6.94 10.84
CA GLY A 224 -4.84 7.16 12.25
C GLY A 224 -6.06 7.24 13.17
N ASN A 225 -7.27 7.10 12.63
CA ASN A 225 -8.52 7.16 13.39
C ASN A 225 -8.88 5.78 13.96
N LYS A 226 -8.47 5.52 15.20
CA LYS A 226 -8.74 4.24 15.88
C LYS A 226 -10.23 3.90 15.96
N GLY A 227 -11.11 4.90 16.16
CA GLY A 227 -12.56 4.68 16.18
C GLY A 227 -13.08 4.17 14.84
N LEU A 228 -12.55 4.68 13.72
CA LEU A 228 -12.90 4.26 12.38
C LEU A 228 -12.30 2.88 12.04
N MET A 229 -10.99 2.73 12.20
CA MET A 229 -10.25 1.53 11.77
C MET A 229 -10.49 0.35 12.70
N SER A 230 -10.11 0.46 13.98
CA SER A 230 -10.28 -0.64 14.94
C SER A 230 -11.72 -0.75 15.44
N GLY A 231 -12.40 0.36 15.71
CA GLY A 231 -13.75 0.35 16.27
C GLY A 231 -14.79 -0.12 15.27
N ILE A 232 -14.95 0.59 14.16
CA ILE A 232 -15.99 0.30 13.17
C ILE A 232 -15.56 -0.85 12.26
N MET A 233 -14.48 -0.71 11.50
CA MET A 233 -14.14 -1.68 10.45
C MET A 233 -13.78 -3.06 11.04
N ARG A 234 -12.88 -3.12 12.02
CA ARG A 234 -12.48 -4.40 12.60
C ARG A 234 -13.46 -4.90 13.65
N GLY A 235 -13.90 -4.02 14.57
CA GLY A 235 -14.73 -4.40 15.71
C GLY A 235 -16.19 -4.63 15.34
N GLU A 236 -16.83 -3.70 14.62
CA GLU A 236 -18.27 -3.81 14.30
C GLU A 236 -18.51 -4.65 13.03
N TRP A 237 -17.66 -4.49 11.99
CA TRP A 237 -17.84 -5.21 10.71
C TRP A 237 -17.00 -6.49 10.61
N GLY A 238 -16.13 -6.77 11.58
CA GLY A 238 -15.40 -8.02 11.71
C GLY A 238 -14.26 -8.21 10.69
N SER A 239 -13.72 -7.14 10.10
CA SER A 239 -12.61 -7.24 9.17
C SER A 239 -11.35 -7.83 9.82
N GLN A 240 -10.87 -8.94 9.31
CA GLN A 240 -9.65 -9.64 9.77
C GLN A 240 -8.51 -9.57 8.76
N GLY A 241 -8.78 -9.15 7.52
CA GLY A 241 -7.79 -9.15 6.44
C GLY A 241 -7.01 -7.85 6.30
N LEU A 242 -6.34 -7.76 5.18
CA LEU A 242 -5.44 -6.68 4.82
C LEU A 242 -6.16 -5.35 4.66
N THR A 243 -5.64 -4.33 5.30
CA THR A 243 -6.03 -2.93 5.10
C THR A 243 -4.78 -2.15 4.69
N ILE A 244 -4.82 -1.56 3.50
CA ILE A 244 -3.70 -0.82 2.93
C ILE A 244 -4.02 0.68 2.85
N THR A 245 -3.03 1.54 2.86
CA THR A 245 -3.24 2.97 2.58
C THR A 245 -3.41 3.23 1.08
N ASP A 246 -4.05 4.34 0.70
CA ASP A 246 -3.80 4.95 -0.61
C ASP A 246 -2.31 5.31 -0.71
N ASN A 247 -1.82 5.56 -1.91
CA ASN A 247 -0.39 5.68 -2.20
C ASN A 247 0.33 6.72 -1.32
N VAL A 248 1.39 6.31 -0.65
CA VAL A 248 2.20 7.18 0.21
C VAL A 248 3.27 7.90 -0.63
N LEU A 249 2.84 8.98 -1.30
CA LEU A 249 3.73 9.83 -2.11
C LEU A 249 4.44 10.92 -1.31
N THR A 250 3.92 11.24 -0.12
CA THR A 250 4.42 12.32 0.73
C THR A 250 4.35 11.93 2.21
N THR A 251 4.84 12.80 3.09
CA THR A 251 4.85 12.60 4.54
C THR A 251 3.50 12.89 5.22
N TYR A 252 2.36 12.72 4.53
CA TYR A 252 1.03 12.98 5.10
C TYR A 252 0.59 11.91 6.11
N VAL A 253 1.18 10.72 6.08
CA VAL A 253 0.90 9.61 6.98
C VAL A 253 1.89 9.56 8.14
N ASN A 254 1.40 9.13 9.29
CA ASN A 254 2.21 8.66 10.40
C ASN A 254 2.06 7.13 10.47
N GLY A 255 3.15 6.39 10.21
CA GLY A 255 3.14 4.93 10.19
C GLY A 255 2.81 4.34 11.56
N VAL A 256 3.33 4.92 12.64
CA VAL A 256 3.04 4.48 14.01
C VAL A 256 1.57 4.68 14.36
N ASP A 257 1.01 5.87 14.11
CA ASP A 257 -0.41 6.13 14.35
C ASP A 257 -1.30 5.19 13.52
N GLY A 258 -0.88 4.90 12.27
CA GLY A 258 -1.61 4.00 11.37
C GLY A 258 -1.70 2.57 11.91
N ILE A 259 -0.59 1.94 12.29
CA ILE A 259 -0.61 0.58 12.84
C ILE A 259 -1.35 0.53 14.19
N LEU A 260 -1.18 1.54 15.04
CA LEU A 260 -1.89 1.64 16.31
C LEU A 260 -3.41 1.83 16.14
N ALA A 261 -3.85 2.34 14.99
CA ALA A 261 -5.25 2.48 14.65
C ALA A 261 -5.84 1.27 13.92
N GLY A 262 -5.01 0.34 13.39
CA GLY A 262 -5.47 -0.88 12.72
C GLY A 262 -5.20 -0.96 11.22
N VAL A 263 -4.36 -0.06 10.66
CA VAL A 263 -3.80 -0.20 9.30
C VAL A 263 -2.80 -1.33 9.29
N SER A 264 -2.84 -2.21 8.28
CA SER A 264 -1.95 -3.38 8.21
C SER A 264 -0.80 -3.22 7.21
N THR A 265 -0.97 -2.43 6.15
CA THR A 265 0.11 -2.15 5.19
C THR A 265 0.05 -0.73 4.66
N PHE A 266 1.16 -0.25 4.12
CA PHE A 266 1.28 1.08 3.55
C PHE A 266 1.75 0.99 2.10
N ASP A 267 0.95 1.46 1.16
CA ASP A 267 1.28 1.52 -0.26
C ASP A 267 2.36 2.59 -0.54
N ALA A 268 3.58 2.34 -0.06
CA ALA A 268 4.67 3.29 -0.01
C ALA A 268 5.80 2.96 -1.00
N MET A 269 5.95 3.79 -2.03
CA MET A 269 7.04 3.68 -3.01
C MET A 269 8.41 4.06 -2.44
N LEU A 270 8.45 4.87 -1.39
CA LEU A 270 9.66 5.36 -0.74
C LEU A 270 9.66 4.94 0.74
N PRO A 271 10.83 4.79 1.37
CA PRO A 271 10.94 4.24 2.73
C PRO A 271 10.48 5.22 3.81
N TYR A 272 9.38 5.96 3.59
CA TYR A 272 8.87 6.92 4.57
C TYR A 272 8.34 6.22 5.82
N VAL A 273 7.59 5.14 5.63
CA VAL A 273 6.97 4.41 6.73
C VAL A 273 7.97 3.50 7.42
N THR A 274 8.78 2.77 6.66
CA THR A 274 9.86 1.93 7.21
C THR A 274 10.83 2.74 8.05
N ASN A 275 11.23 3.95 7.59
CA ASN A 275 12.06 4.85 8.39
C ASN A 275 11.38 5.36 9.66
N GLN A 276 10.06 5.56 9.65
CA GLN A 276 9.32 5.95 10.85
C GLN A 276 9.23 4.82 11.89
N LEU A 277 9.14 3.58 11.43
CA LEU A 277 9.04 2.41 12.30
C LEU A 277 10.41 1.93 12.82
N ALA A 278 11.50 2.20 12.11
CA ALA A 278 12.82 1.63 12.38
C ALA A 278 13.34 1.83 13.83
N ASP A 279 12.95 2.90 14.51
CA ASP A 279 13.45 3.24 15.84
C ASP A 279 12.63 2.63 17.00
N TYR A 280 11.59 1.83 16.72
CA TYR A 280 10.62 1.34 17.71
C TYR A 280 10.77 -0.15 18.09
N GLU A 281 11.86 -0.81 17.73
CA GLU A 281 12.10 -2.23 18.03
C GLU A 281 11.97 -2.55 19.54
N ASN A 282 12.27 -1.60 20.40
CA ASN A 282 12.22 -1.77 21.85
C ASN A 282 10.94 -1.20 22.50
N ASP A 283 9.99 -0.71 21.71
CA ASP A 283 8.68 -0.24 22.21
C ASP A 283 7.64 -1.37 22.14
N PRO A 284 7.21 -1.93 23.29
CA PRO A 284 6.30 -3.07 23.31
C PRO A 284 4.93 -2.75 22.69
N VAL A 285 4.49 -1.48 22.71
CA VAL A 285 3.20 -1.08 22.17
C VAL A 285 3.25 -1.08 20.63
N VAL A 286 4.32 -0.51 20.07
CA VAL A 286 4.53 -0.45 18.62
C VAL A 286 4.80 -1.86 18.07
N VAL A 287 5.64 -2.65 18.73
CA VAL A 287 5.93 -4.05 18.33
C VAL A 287 4.67 -4.90 18.34
N THR A 288 3.79 -4.73 19.34
CA THR A 288 2.50 -5.47 19.38
C THR A 288 1.60 -5.05 18.21
N ALA A 289 1.48 -3.75 17.94
CA ALA A 289 0.65 -3.26 16.83
C ALA A 289 1.22 -3.68 15.45
N LEU A 290 2.55 -3.68 15.31
CA LEU A 290 3.22 -4.14 14.08
C LEU A 290 3.01 -5.64 13.85
N ARG A 291 3.06 -6.45 14.92
CA ARG A 291 2.74 -7.87 14.88
C ARG A 291 1.29 -8.12 14.48
N GLU A 292 0.34 -7.37 15.02
CA GLU A 292 -1.08 -7.45 14.65
C GLU A 292 -1.30 -7.04 13.18
N ALA A 293 -0.66 -5.96 12.73
CA ALA A 293 -0.68 -5.53 11.34
C ALA A 293 -0.13 -6.63 10.38
N SER A 294 0.97 -7.28 10.78
CA SER A 294 1.54 -8.41 10.05
C SER A 294 0.58 -9.61 10.01
N HIS A 295 -0.10 -9.92 11.11
CA HIS A 295 -1.09 -10.99 11.18
C HIS A 295 -2.23 -10.76 10.17
N HIS A 296 -2.84 -9.57 10.17
CA HIS A 296 -3.90 -9.22 9.22
C HIS A 296 -3.45 -9.38 7.75
N THR A 297 -2.21 -8.97 7.47
CA THR A 297 -1.64 -9.10 6.12
C THR A 297 -1.43 -10.56 5.73
N LEU A 298 -0.79 -11.34 6.60
CA LEU A 298 -0.53 -12.77 6.36
C LEU A 298 -1.82 -13.59 6.30
N TYR A 299 -2.84 -13.22 7.07
CA TYR A 299 -4.15 -13.85 6.99
C TYR A 299 -4.82 -13.61 5.62
N ALA A 300 -4.67 -12.42 5.05
CA ALA A 300 -5.12 -12.16 3.68
C ALA A 300 -4.30 -12.96 2.65
N VAL A 301 -2.98 -13.04 2.81
CA VAL A 301 -2.10 -13.82 1.91
C VAL A 301 -2.47 -15.29 1.91
N VAL A 302 -2.66 -15.91 3.08
CA VAL A 302 -2.95 -17.35 3.18
C VAL A 302 -4.29 -17.73 2.56
N HIS A 303 -5.25 -16.80 2.48
CA HIS A 303 -6.55 -16.98 1.84
C HIS A 303 -6.60 -16.47 0.40
N SER A 304 -5.44 -16.15 -0.21
CA SER A 304 -5.37 -15.60 -1.56
C SER A 304 -4.65 -16.52 -2.54
N VAL A 305 -4.75 -16.16 -3.82
CA VAL A 305 -4.05 -16.83 -4.92
C VAL A 305 -2.51 -16.74 -4.82
N ALA A 306 -1.98 -15.90 -3.93
CA ALA A 306 -0.56 -15.86 -3.61
C ALA A 306 -0.03 -17.23 -3.13
N MET A 307 -0.91 -18.05 -2.54
CA MET A 307 -0.57 -19.42 -2.12
C MET A 307 -0.65 -20.47 -3.22
N ASN A 308 -1.03 -20.11 -4.45
CA ASN A 308 -1.08 -21.05 -5.56
C ASN A 308 0.33 -21.56 -5.90
N GLY A 309 0.50 -22.88 -5.82
CA GLY A 309 1.80 -23.53 -6.04
C GLY A 309 2.73 -23.55 -4.80
N VAL A 310 2.32 -22.99 -3.68
CA VAL A 310 3.03 -23.11 -2.40
C VAL A 310 2.64 -24.45 -1.75
N GLY A 311 3.63 -25.20 -1.30
CA GLY A 311 3.46 -26.48 -0.61
C GLY A 311 4.36 -26.56 0.62
N GLU A 312 4.27 -27.67 1.37
CA GLU A 312 5.01 -27.91 2.62
C GLU A 312 6.54 -27.74 2.46
N ASP A 313 7.10 -28.14 1.30
CA ASP A 313 8.54 -28.05 1.01
C ASP A 313 8.94 -26.75 0.28
N THR A 314 8.03 -25.80 0.14
CA THR A 314 8.32 -24.54 -0.58
C THR A 314 9.28 -23.67 0.23
N THR A 315 10.33 -23.20 -0.44
CA THR A 315 11.31 -22.25 0.14
C THR A 315 11.27 -20.93 -0.61
N ILE A 316 11.09 -19.84 0.12
CA ILE A 316 11.14 -18.49 -0.44
C ILE A 316 12.59 -18.02 -0.55
N ASN A 317 13.01 -17.69 -1.76
CA ASN A 317 14.34 -17.15 -2.03
C ASN A 317 14.25 -15.66 -2.36
N LEU A 318 14.72 -14.82 -1.46
CA LEU A 318 14.78 -13.38 -1.69
C LEU A 318 15.94 -13.06 -2.64
N THR A 319 15.63 -12.83 -3.91
CA THR A 319 16.62 -12.41 -4.90
C THR A 319 16.65 -10.89 -4.99
N ARG A 320 17.86 -10.32 -4.88
CA ARG A 320 18.03 -8.89 -5.07
C ARG A 320 17.65 -8.49 -6.51
N PRO A 321 16.71 -7.55 -6.71
CA PRO A 321 16.34 -7.10 -8.06
C PRO A 321 17.57 -6.64 -8.86
N VAL A 322 17.69 -7.08 -10.11
CA VAL A 322 18.80 -6.72 -10.99
C VAL A 322 18.95 -5.20 -11.13
N VAL A 323 17.84 -4.48 -11.14
CA VAL A 323 17.82 -3.01 -11.20
C VAL A 323 18.60 -2.36 -10.05
N LEU A 324 18.49 -2.89 -8.83
CA LEU A 324 19.24 -2.37 -7.68
C LEU A 324 20.74 -2.60 -7.82
N THR A 325 21.13 -3.72 -8.41
CA THR A 325 22.53 -4.04 -8.71
C THR A 325 23.09 -3.08 -9.77
N VAL A 326 22.32 -2.80 -10.82
CA VAL A 326 22.68 -1.85 -11.87
C VAL A 326 22.78 -0.42 -11.32
N LEU A 327 21.82 0.00 -10.51
CA LEU A 327 21.84 1.32 -9.85
C LEU A 327 23.06 1.47 -8.94
N GLN A 328 23.37 0.46 -8.15
CA GLN A 328 24.55 0.48 -7.27
C GLN A 328 25.84 0.57 -8.07
N ALA A 329 25.98 -0.19 -9.17
CA ALA A 329 27.12 -0.06 -10.07
C ALA A 329 27.20 1.35 -10.68
N GLY A 330 26.07 1.92 -11.08
CA GLY A 330 25.94 3.30 -11.55
C GLY A 330 26.47 4.32 -10.53
N TYR A 331 26.02 4.25 -9.29
CA TYR A 331 26.50 5.14 -8.22
C TYR A 331 28.02 5.04 -7.99
N ILE A 332 28.57 3.82 -8.02
CA ILE A 332 30.03 3.61 -7.91
C ILE A 332 30.75 4.28 -9.08
N ILE A 333 30.30 4.07 -10.31
CA ILE A 333 30.90 4.67 -11.52
C ILE A 333 30.84 6.20 -11.43
N PHE A 334 29.68 6.78 -11.11
CA PHE A 334 29.56 8.24 -10.96
C PHE A 334 30.44 8.79 -9.83
N GLY A 335 30.54 8.09 -8.71
CA GLY A 335 31.45 8.46 -7.63
C GLY A 335 32.93 8.50 -8.08
N ILE A 336 33.38 7.50 -8.82
CA ILE A 336 34.74 7.45 -9.39
C ILE A 336 34.96 8.61 -10.36
N LEU A 337 34.03 8.85 -11.30
CA LEU A 337 34.10 9.94 -12.27
C LEU A 337 34.13 11.31 -11.58
N PHE A 338 33.36 11.48 -10.51
CA PHE A 338 33.37 12.71 -9.72
C PHE A 338 34.73 12.95 -9.07
N VAL A 339 35.31 11.92 -8.43
CA VAL A 339 36.64 12.02 -7.80
C VAL A 339 37.72 12.32 -8.84
N VAL A 340 37.70 11.62 -9.97
CA VAL A 340 38.66 11.86 -11.08
C VAL A 340 38.53 13.30 -11.60
N SER A 341 37.31 13.77 -11.82
CA SER A 341 37.06 15.15 -12.28
C SER A 341 37.53 16.18 -11.28
N LEU A 342 37.34 15.94 -9.98
CA LEU A 342 37.83 16.82 -8.91
C LEU A 342 39.34 16.89 -8.87
N VAL A 343 40.01 15.74 -8.98
CA VAL A 343 41.48 15.66 -9.03
C VAL A 343 42.02 16.42 -10.24
N LEU A 344 41.46 16.18 -11.43
CA LEU A 344 41.85 16.89 -12.64
C LEU A 344 41.64 18.41 -12.54
N PHE A 345 40.49 18.81 -11.93
CA PHE A 345 40.22 20.23 -11.67
C PHE A 345 41.27 20.84 -10.74
N ILE A 346 41.61 20.17 -9.66
CA ILE A 346 42.66 20.65 -8.72
C ILE A 346 44.02 20.77 -9.40
N LEU A 347 44.41 19.76 -10.20
CA LEU A 347 45.68 19.77 -10.93
C LEU A 347 45.69 20.89 -11.97
N ARG A 348 44.65 21.07 -12.76
CA ARG A 348 44.52 22.16 -13.73
C ARG A 348 44.55 23.53 -13.05
N ARG A 349 43.86 23.67 -11.93
CA ARG A 349 43.83 24.91 -11.14
C ARG A 349 45.23 25.23 -10.58
N ARG A 350 45.95 24.23 -10.05
CA ARG A 350 47.36 24.42 -9.60
C ARG A 350 48.26 24.88 -10.74
N LYS A 351 48.17 24.21 -11.91
CA LYS A 351 48.96 24.59 -13.09
C LYS A 351 48.63 26.01 -13.57
N PHE A 352 47.34 26.37 -13.61
CA PHE A 352 46.88 27.72 -13.96
C PHE A 352 47.40 28.78 -13.00
N MET A 353 47.35 28.53 -11.68
CA MET A 353 47.85 29.48 -10.67
C MET A 353 49.38 29.69 -10.72
N GLN A 354 50.10 28.82 -11.41
CA GLN A 354 51.53 28.94 -11.66
C GLN A 354 51.85 29.51 -13.06
N SER A 355 50.85 29.76 -13.88
CA SER A 355 51.03 30.29 -15.21
C SER A 355 51.50 31.77 -15.18
N PRO A 356 52.34 32.19 -16.13
CA PRO A 356 52.78 33.58 -16.24
C PRO A 356 51.61 34.57 -16.27
N GLU A 357 50.55 34.24 -17.03
CA GLU A 357 49.34 35.04 -17.17
C GLU A 357 48.59 35.28 -15.85
N TYR A 358 48.49 34.25 -15.01
CA TYR A 358 47.86 34.38 -13.71
C TYR A 358 48.71 35.17 -12.72
N LEU A 359 50.01 34.99 -12.75
CA LEU A 359 50.95 35.74 -11.90
C LEU A 359 50.94 37.23 -12.26
N GLU A 360 50.94 37.57 -13.55
CA GLU A 360 50.79 38.93 -14.04
C GLU A 360 49.46 39.57 -13.64
N PHE A 361 48.32 38.84 -13.82
CA PHE A 361 47.02 39.29 -13.36
C PHE A 361 46.99 39.56 -11.86
N LYS A 362 47.62 38.70 -11.06
CA LYS A 362 47.71 38.87 -9.60
C LYS A 362 48.52 40.07 -9.21
N ALA A 363 49.65 40.34 -9.92
CA ALA A 363 50.47 41.52 -9.71
C ALA A 363 49.74 42.83 -10.06
N LEU A 364 49.02 42.87 -11.19
CA LEU A 364 48.18 44.01 -11.58
C LEU A 364 47.06 44.28 -10.60
N LYS A 365 46.44 43.23 -10.07
CA LYS A 365 45.38 43.35 -9.06
C LYS A 365 45.92 43.89 -7.72
N ALA A 366 47.15 43.52 -7.36
CA ALA A 366 47.78 44.01 -6.14
C ALA A 366 48.15 45.52 -6.28
N GLN A 367 48.68 45.95 -7.44
CA GLN A 367 48.95 47.35 -7.74
C GLN A 367 47.72 48.24 -7.67
N ARG A 368 46.59 47.79 -8.23
CA ARG A 368 45.30 48.54 -8.16
C ARG A 368 44.77 48.69 -6.75
N LYS A 369 45.02 47.70 -5.86
CA LYS A 369 44.64 47.78 -4.43
C LYS A 369 45.49 48.76 -3.60
N GLN A 370 46.68 49.07 -4.05
CA GLN A 370 47.55 50.05 -3.40
C GLN A 370 47.28 51.50 -3.86
N GLN A 371 46.55 51.67 -4.97
CA GLN A 371 46.20 52.98 -5.53
C GLN A 371 44.77 53.42 -5.20
N SER A 372 43.96 52.58 -4.55
CA SER A 372 42.64 52.87 -3.95
C SER A 372 42.76 52.96 -2.44
#